data_0ecf4e3a372c25b141914e021cc5608e
#
_entry.id   0ecf4e3a372c25b141914e021cc5608e
#
_cell.length_a   1.000
_cell.length_b   1.000
_cell.length_c   1.000
_cell.angle_alpha   90.00
_cell.angle_beta   90.00
_cell.angle_gamma   90.00
#
_symmetry.space_group_name_H-M   'P 1'
#
loop_
_entity.id
_entity.type
_entity.pdbx_description
1 polymer ?
#
loop_
_entity_poly.entity_id
_entity_poly.type
_entity_poly.pdbx_seq_one_letter_code
_entity_poly.pdbx_strand_id
1 'polypeptide(L)'
;MVDILNIGAGATQLYRSALSTVSNNIANMNTDGYTRQVSASAENTPIQMGGMFVGDGARLASITRAFSEFNESNLRNSSSDLANQDPMIKYTDRVVDIMGSKTAGL
;
A
#
# COMPACT_ATOMS: atom_id res chain seq x y z
N MET A 1 -16.98 10.33 -34.01
CA MET A 1 -18.18 9.53 -33.68
C MET A 1 -17.90 8.73 -32.44
N VAL A 2 -18.72 8.87 -31.42
CA VAL A 2 -18.61 8.01 -30.23
C VAL A 2 -18.97 6.61 -30.66
N ASP A 3 -18.03 5.69 -30.57
CA ASP A 3 -18.23 4.30 -30.97
C ASP A 3 -18.58 3.47 -29.74
N ILE A 4 -19.80 2.94 -29.71
CA ILE A 4 -20.30 2.07 -28.63
C ILE A 4 -19.38 0.87 -28.41
N LEU A 5 -18.77 0.34 -29.46
CA LEU A 5 -17.82 -0.77 -29.37
C LEU A 5 -16.53 -0.34 -28.64
N ASN A 6 -16.03 0.85 -28.92
CA ASN A 6 -14.85 1.39 -28.22
C ASN A 6 -15.13 1.66 -26.75
N ILE A 7 -16.29 2.20 -26.41
CA ILE A 7 -16.71 2.38 -25.02
C ILE A 7 -16.81 1.04 -24.30
N GLY A 8 -17.43 0.05 -24.93
CA GLY A 8 -17.54 -1.32 -24.37
C GLY A 8 -16.19 -2.01 -24.21
N ALA A 9 -15.30 -1.88 -25.18
CA ALA A 9 -13.94 -2.41 -25.11
C ALA A 9 -13.14 -1.74 -23.99
N GLY A 10 -13.23 -0.41 -23.88
CA GLY A 10 -12.59 0.36 -22.82
C GLY A 10 -13.08 -0.03 -21.42
N ALA A 11 -14.40 -0.19 -21.26
CA ALA A 11 -14.99 -0.65 -20.01
C ALA A 11 -14.51 -2.07 -19.64
N THR A 12 -14.45 -2.97 -20.61
CA THR A 12 -13.95 -4.34 -20.40
C THR A 12 -12.49 -4.31 -19.93
N GLN A 13 -11.65 -3.49 -20.55
CA GLN A 13 -10.25 -3.35 -20.17
C GLN A 13 -10.10 -2.74 -18.77
N LEU A 14 -10.92 -1.75 -18.42
CA LEU A 14 -10.97 -1.17 -17.08
C LEU A 14 -11.29 -2.23 -16.03
N TYR A 15 -12.34 -3.02 -16.24
CA TYR A 15 -12.74 -4.08 -15.31
C TYR A 15 -11.70 -5.20 -15.20
N ARG A 16 -11.04 -5.56 -16.30
CA ARG A 16 -9.92 -6.51 -16.25
C ARG A 16 -8.78 -6.01 -15.40
N SER A 17 -8.42 -4.74 -15.51
CA SER A 17 -7.37 -4.13 -14.71
C SER A 17 -7.75 -4.06 -13.22
N ALA A 18 -9.00 -3.71 -12.94
CA ALA A 18 -9.53 -3.71 -11.57
C ALA A 18 -9.51 -5.12 -10.96
N LEU A 19 -9.94 -6.11 -11.72
CA LEU A 19 -9.93 -7.52 -11.30
C LEU A 19 -8.51 -8.02 -11.06
N SER A 20 -7.55 -7.65 -11.90
CA SER A 20 -6.13 -7.96 -11.71
C SER A 20 -5.60 -7.38 -10.40
N THR A 21 -5.97 -6.14 -10.07
CA THR A 21 -5.59 -5.51 -8.80
C THR A 21 -6.18 -6.27 -7.60
N VAL A 22 -7.45 -6.64 -7.66
CA VAL A 22 -8.10 -7.45 -6.61
C VAL A 22 -7.42 -8.82 -6.48
N SER A 23 -7.11 -9.46 -7.59
CA SER A 23 -6.43 -10.77 -7.60
C SER A 23 -5.05 -10.69 -6.96
N ASN A 24 -4.28 -9.64 -7.24
CA ASN A 24 -3.00 -9.38 -6.60
C ASN A 24 -3.15 -9.17 -5.09
N ASN A 25 -4.15 -8.42 -4.67
CA ASN A 25 -4.44 -8.22 -3.24
C ASN A 25 -4.76 -9.53 -2.53
N ILE A 26 -5.57 -10.38 -3.16
CA ILE A 26 -5.93 -11.69 -2.61
C ILE A 26 -4.71 -12.61 -2.54
N ALA A 27 -3.92 -12.67 -3.61
CA ALA A 27 -2.74 -13.52 -3.68
C ALA A 27 -1.69 -13.15 -2.61
N ASN A 28 -1.62 -11.88 -2.25
CA ASN A 28 -0.64 -11.35 -1.29
C ASN A 28 -1.22 -11.01 0.07
N MET A 29 -2.46 -11.40 0.37
CA MET A 29 -3.09 -11.03 1.65
C MET A 29 -2.35 -11.55 2.89
N ASN A 30 -1.58 -12.61 2.76
CA ASN A 30 -0.73 -13.18 3.80
C ASN A 30 0.77 -12.90 3.60
N THR A 31 1.12 -12.05 2.65
CA THR A 31 2.51 -11.67 2.38
C THR A 31 2.92 -10.53 3.30
N ASP A 32 3.98 -10.74 4.09
CA ASP A 32 4.50 -9.70 4.98
C ASP A 32 5.01 -8.50 4.18
N GLY A 33 4.66 -7.30 4.65
CA GLY A 33 5.06 -6.05 4.01
C GLY A 33 4.25 -5.67 2.77
N TYR A 34 3.27 -6.48 2.38
CA TYR A 34 2.38 -6.14 1.26
C TYR A 34 1.35 -5.10 1.68
N THR A 35 1.20 -4.07 0.86
CA THR A 35 0.17 -3.04 1.03
C THR A 35 -0.89 -3.18 -0.07
N ARG A 36 -2.15 -3.26 0.33
CA ARG A 36 -3.29 -3.38 -0.58
C ARG A 36 -3.27 -2.25 -1.62
N GLN A 37 -3.48 -2.63 -2.87
CA GLN A 37 -3.63 -1.68 -3.97
C GLN A 37 -5.11 -1.39 -4.24
N VAL A 38 -5.41 -0.17 -4.60
CA VAL A 38 -6.75 0.30 -4.96
C VAL A 38 -6.68 0.92 -6.35
N SER A 39 -7.56 0.44 -7.24
CA SER A 39 -7.73 1.01 -8.56
C SER A 39 -8.76 2.14 -8.51
N ALA A 40 -8.45 3.28 -9.08
CA ALA A 40 -9.36 4.39 -9.25
C ALA A 40 -9.69 4.53 -10.74
N SER A 41 -10.98 4.63 -11.05
CA SER A 41 -11.47 4.90 -12.40
C SER A 41 -11.85 6.38 -12.54
N ALA A 42 -11.71 6.90 -13.74
CA ALA A 42 -12.17 8.23 -14.11
C ALA A 42 -12.90 8.16 -15.45
N GLU A 43 -13.81 9.07 -15.66
CA GLU A 43 -14.45 9.23 -16.97
C GLU A 43 -13.44 9.73 -18.02
N ASN A 44 -13.66 9.36 -19.26
CA ASN A 44 -12.96 9.98 -20.38
C ASN A 44 -13.51 11.37 -20.61
N THR A 45 -12.70 12.23 -21.23
CA THR A 45 -13.15 13.56 -21.62
C THR A 45 -14.35 13.47 -22.56
N PRO A 46 -15.51 14.06 -22.20
CA PRO A 46 -16.67 14.04 -23.07
C PRO A 46 -16.38 14.67 -24.44
N ILE A 47 -16.93 14.07 -25.46
CA ILE A 47 -16.80 14.57 -26.84
C ILE A 47 -17.95 15.53 -27.16
N GLN A 48 -17.62 16.67 -27.71
CA GLN A 48 -18.63 17.65 -28.14
C GLN A 48 -19.17 17.26 -29.53
N MET A 49 -20.46 16.97 -29.57
CA MET A 49 -21.17 16.70 -30.82
C MET A 49 -22.40 17.62 -30.94
N GLY A 50 -22.41 18.49 -31.96
CA GLY A 50 -23.59 19.31 -32.27
C GLY A 50 -24.07 20.21 -31.13
N GLY A 51 -23.17 20.75 -30.31
CA GLY A 51 -23.50 21.60 -29.16
C GLY A 51 -23.85 20.87 -27.88
N MET A 52 -23.81 19.55 -27.87
CA MET A 52 -23.98 18.71 -26.70
C MET A 52 -22.69 17.96 -26.36
N PHE A 53 -22.47 17.69 -25.06
CA PHE A 53 -21.38 16.84 -24.61
C PHE A 53 -21.87 15.40 -24.44
N VAL A 54 -21.22 14.47 -25.11
CA VAL A 54 -21.53 13.05 -25.04
C VAL A 54 -20.40 12.32 -24.33
N GLY A 55 -20.73 11.47 -23.37
CA GLY A 55 -19.73 10.69 -22.63
C GLY A 55 -18.97 9.71 -23.53
N ASP A 56 -17.68 9.53 -23.27
CA ASP A 56 -16.77 8.65 -24.01
C ASP A 56 -16.26 7.48 -23.14
N GLY A 57 -17.08 7.02 -22.19
CA GLY A 57 -16.77 5.89 -21.34
C GLY A 57 -15.84 6.23 -20.16
N ALA A 58 -15.20 5.21 -19.61
CA ALA A 58 -14.35 5.32 -18.42
C ALA A 58 -13.00 4.65 -18.68
N ARG A 59 -11.99 5.14 -17.98
CA ARG A 59 -10.61 4.63 -18.01
C ARG A 59 -10.07 4.39 -16.60
N LEU A 60 -9.05 3.60 -16.50
CA LEU A 60 -8.27 3.48 -15.27
C LEU A 60 -7.43 4.76 -15.09
N ALA A 61 -7.70 5.50 -14.01
CA ALA A 61 -6.97 6.73 -13.70
C ALA A 61 -5.66 6.45 -12.98
N SER A 62 -5.71 5.60 -11.97
CA SER A 62 -4.53 5.26 -11.19
C SER A 62 -4.72 3.95 -10.44
N ILE A 63 -3.60 3.33 -10.08
CA ILE A 63 -3.52 2.27 -9.07
C ILE A 63 -2.65 2.80 -7.95
N THR A 64 -3.21 2.97 -6.77
CA THR A 64 -2.52 3.51 -5.61
C THR A 64 -2.49 2.49 -4.49
N ARG A 65 -1.48 2.58 -3.63
CA ARG A 65 -1.44 1.78 -2.42
C ARG A 65 -2.33 2.40 -1.35
N ALA A 66 -3.08 1.57 -0.64
CA ALA A 66 -3.79 1.99 0.57
C ALA A 66 -2.78 2.14 1.71
N PHE A 67 -2.05 3.23 1.71
CA PHE A 67 -0.89 3.49 2.54
C PHE A 67 -1.16 4.68 3.45
N SER A 68 -0.86 4.51 4.73
CA SER A 68 -0.88 5.60 5.69
C SER A 68 0.55 6.03 6.00
N GLU A 69 0.96 7.16 5.45
CA GLU A 69 2.29 7.73 5.65
C GLU A 69 2.57 8.01 7.13
N PHE A 70 1.56 8.43 7.86
CA PHE A 70 1.66 8.65 9.30
C PHE A 70 1.94 7.36 10.08
N ASN A 71 1.20 6.29 9.80
CA ASN A 71 1.40 5.00 10.46
C ASN A 71 2.76 4.39 10.12
N GLU A 72 3.18 4.52 8.87
CA GLU A 72 4.49 4.04 8.43
C GLU A 72 5.64 4.81 9.10
N SER A 73 5.51 6.12 9.20
CA SER A 73 6.47 6.96 9.93
C SER A 73 6.55 6.57 11.41
N ASN A 74 5.42 6.34 12.06
CA ASN A 74 5.37 5.87 13.44
C ASN A 74 6.01 4.49 13.61
N LEU A 75 5.74 3.58 12.68
CA LEU A 75 6.35 2.25 12.70
C LEU A 75 7.87 2.31 12.58
N ARG A 76 8.38 3.12 11.65
CA ARG A 76 9.82 3.33 11.48
C ARG A 76 10.47 3.96 12.71
N ASN A 77 9.84 4.96 13.29
CA ASN A 77 10.32 5.61 14.50
C ASN A 77 10.35 4.63 15.68
N SER A 78 9.28 3.88 15.89
CA SER A 78 9.21 2.87 16.96
C SER A 78 10.23 1.75 16.75
N SER A 79 10.44 1.31 15.53
CA SER A 79 11.45 0.30 15.19
C SER A 79 12.88 0.83 15.41
N SER A 80 13.12 2.10 15.06
CA SER A 80 14.40 2.76 15.28
C SER A 80 14.69 2.94 16.78
N ASP A 81 13.69 3.34 17.55
CA ASP A 81 13.82 3.49 19.00
C ASP A 81 14.11 2.15 19.68
N LEU A 82 13.42 1.09 19.26
CA LEU A 82 13.68 -0.27 19.73
C LEU A 82 15.12 -0.70 19.42
N ALA A 83 15.59 -0.46 18.20
CA ALA A 83 16.95 -0.79 17.79
C ALA A 83 18.01 0.00 18.55
N ASN A 84 17.71 1.23 18.95
CA ASN A 84 18.59 2.05 19.78
C ASN A 84 18.68 1.55 21.23
N GLN A 85 17.61 0.98 21.76
CA GLN A 85 17.58 0.45 23.13
C GLN A 85 18.25 -0.94 23.25
N ASP A 86 18.25 -1.73 22.18
CA ASP A 86 18.78 -3.09 22.18
C ASP A 86 20.26 -3.19 22.61
N PRO A 87 21.20 -2.36 22.10
CA PRO A 87 22.58 -2.34 22.58
C PRO A 87 22.69 -1.98 24.06
N MET A 88 21.86 -1.05 24.54
CA MET A 88 21.89 -0.62 25.94
C MET A 88 21.47 -1.76 26.88
N ILE A 89 20.45 -2.52 26.51
CA ILE A 89 20.01 -3.71 27.24
C ILE A 89 21.16 -4.73 27.32
N LYS A 90 21.82 -4.99 26.20
CA LYS A 90 22.96 -5.93 26.13
C LYS A 90 24.13 -5.50 27.00
N TYR A 91 24.44 -4.21 27.03
CA TYR A 91 25.50 -3.67 27.91
C TYR A 91 25.10 -3.75 29.37
N THR A 92 23.85 -3.45 29.70
CA THR A 92 23.34 -3.54 31.07
C THR A 92 23.38 -4.99 31.57
N ASP A 93 22.98 -5.96 30.77
CA ASP A 93 23.05 -7.39 31.10
C ASP A 93 24.49 -7.83 31.33
N ARG A 94 25.43 -7.35 30.53
CA ARG A 94 26.87 -7.62 30.74
C ARG A 94 27.39 -7.02 32.05
N VAL A 95 26.97 -5.81 32.38
CA VAL A 95 27.37 -5.16 33.67
C VAL A 95 26.81 -5.94 34.85
N VAL A 96 25.56 -6.41 34.76
CA VAL A 96 24.94 -7.27 35.78
C VAL A 96 25.70 -8.57 35.92
N ASP A 97 26.10 -9.20 34.83
CA ASP A 97 26.90 -10.43 34.83
C ASP A 97 28.29 -10.24 35.47
N ILE A 98 28.94 -9.10 35.19
CA ILE A 98 30.29 -8.76 35.77
C ILE A 98 30.19 -8.41 37.24
N MET A 99 29.12 -7.72 37.63
CA MET A 99 28.90 -7.34 39.05
C MET A 99 28.49 -8.49 39.95
N GLY A 100 28.26 -9.63 39.35
CA GLY A 100 27.96 -10.84 40.06
C GLY A 100 26.48 -11.24 39.93
N SER A 101 26.27 -12.39 39.35
CA SER A 101 25.02 -13.12 39.54
C SER A 101 24.83 -13.34 41.06
N LYS A 102 23.60 -13.50 41.49
CA LYS A 102 23.22 -13.77 42.87
C LYS A 102 24.00 -14.93 43.53
N THR A 103 24.72 -15.73 42.74
CA THR A 103 25.56 -16.84 43.17
C THR A 103 27.02 -16.48 43.47
N ALA A 104 27.48 -15.33 42.98
CA ALA A 104 28.79 -14.80 43.32
C ALA A 104 28.70 -13.81 44.52
N GLY A 105 27.63 -13.95 45.30
CA GLY A 105 27.24 -13.04 46.33
C GLY A 105 28.34 -12.67 47.27
N LEU A 106 28.42 -11.45 47.37
CA LEU A 106 28.93 -10.79 48.55
C LEU A 106 27.93 -10.93 49.69
#